data_1359603d88e2821405f06f71a9abc52c
#
_entry.id   1359603d88e2821405f06f71a9abc52c
#
_cell.length_a   1.000
_cell.length_b   1.000
_cell.length_c   1.000
_cell.angle_alpha   90.00
_cell.angle_beta   90.00
_cell.angle_gamma   90.00
#
_symmetry.space_group_name_H-M   'P 1'
#
loop_
_entity.id
_entity.type
_entity.pdbx_description
1 polymer ?
#
loop_
_entity_poly.entity_id
_entity_poly.type
_entity_poly.pdbx_seq_one_letter_code
_entity_poly.pdbx_strand_id
1 'polypeptide(L)'
;SIGEAAALLRNIQRNWAHYPLNCFRRAALISAKLPYISTKERTFPYQVPLADMGVWSLLDEHTLIASAKTSSPFPLGMIRFVEDHQNPPSRAYLKLWEALTLLDFYTRCAHESGAETGITSRADAVDAHHDAQYRAAAPKAEQECPQLIQIGTRCIDAGACPGGWTWVLHQLGATVTAIDRSPLAETLMREPRITFMQHDAFTIPPESLGKQDWVCSDVICYPPRLLEWVERWLVSGLCTQFICTIKMQGAPDFETITRFARIPHSKIVHLTANKHELTWLC
;
A
#
# COMPACT_ATOMS: atom_id res chain seq x y z
N SER A 1 38.08 -0.03 7.20
CA SER A 1 38.37 -0.77 5.94
C SER A 1 37.09 -1.32 5.31
N ILE A 2 37.15 -1.79 4.04
CA ILE A 2 36.02 -2.47 3.36
C ILE A 2 35.58 -3.73 4.13
N GLY A 3 36.55 -4.49 4.68
CA GLY A 3 36.28 -5.71 5.44
C GLY A 3 35.54 -5.41 6.75
N GLU A 4 35.99 -4.41 7.48
CA GLU A 4 35.38 -3.97 8.74
C GLU A 4 33.97 -3.46 8.54
N ALA A 5 33.74 -2.61 7.53
CA ALA A 5 32.41 -2.11 7.19
C ALA A 5 31.41 -3.25 6.90
N ALA A 6 31.83 -4.22 6.09
CA ALA A 6 31.00 -5.39 5.81
C ALA A 6 30.78 -6.28 7.04
N ALA A 7 31.78 -6.41 7.92
CA ALA A 7 31.66 -7.17 9.17
C ALA A 7 30.69 -6.50 10.14
N LEU A 8 30.77 -5.17 10.31
CA LEU A 8 29.85 -4.40 11.14
C LEU A 8 28.40 -4.61 10.70
N LEU A 9 28.10 -4.47 9.40
CA LEU A 9 26.76 -4.68 8.87
C LEU A 9 26.27 -6.11 9.11
N ARG A 10 27.09 -7.13 8.82
CA ARG A 10 26.74 -8.54 9.04
C ARG A 10 26.51 -8.89 10.51
N ASN A 11 27.20 -8.24 11.45
CA ASN A 11 27.00 -8.47 12.87
C ASN A 11 25.66 -7.92 13.37
N ILE A 12 25.08 -6.94 12.68
CA ILE A 12 23.77 -6.39 13.02
C ILE A 12 22.65 -7.28 12.47
N GLN A 13 22.69 -7.58 11.17
CA GLN A 13 21.70 -8.43 10.49
C GLN A 13 22.18 -8.91 9.12
N ARG A 14 21.37 -9.75 8.47
CA ARG A 14 21.70 -10.34 7.18
C ARG A 14 21.35 -9.44 5.98
N ASN A 15 20.16 -8.82 5.99
CA ASN A 15 19.57 -8.21 4.80
C ASN A 15 19.87 -6.72 4.72
N TRP A 16 20.79 -6.33 3.82
CA TRP A 16 21.22 -4.96 3.64
C TRP A 16 21.13 -4.51 2.18
N ALA A 17 20.26 -3.54 1.90
CA ALA A 17 20.22 -2.87 0.62
C ALA A 17 21.18 -1.68 0.62
N HIS A 18 21.97 -1.52 -0.43
CA HIS A 18 22.86 -0.37 -0.59
C HIS A 18 22.13 0.77 -1.31
N TYR A 19 22.03 1.94 -0.68
CA TYR A 19 21.58 3.17 -1.32
C TYR A 19 22.81 3.92 -1.91
N PRO A 20 22.88 4.13 -3.24
CA PRO A 20 24.05 4.74 -3.89
C PRO A 20 24.07 6.26 -3.69
N LEU A 21 24.82 6.74 -2.72
CA LEU A 21 24.98 8.17 -2.44
C LEU A 21 26.36 8.67 -2.91
N ASN A 22 27.44 8.12 -2.34
CA ASN A 22 28.82 8.47 -2.66
C ASN A 22 29.73 7.23 -2.70
N CYS A 23 30.99 7.40 -3.10
CA CYS A 23 32.04 6.36 -3.06
C CYS A 23 31.62 5.04 -3.74
N PHE A 24 30.98 5.10 -4.91
CA PHE A 24 30.31 3.97 -5.60
C PHE A 24 31.20 2.72 -5.72
N ARG A 25 32.48 2.90 -6.11
CA ARG A 25 33.42 1.76 -6.24
C ARG A 25 33.66 1.07 -4.89
N ARG A 26 33.86 1.85 -3.82
CA ARG A 26 34.07 1.33 -2.48
C ARG A 26 32.81 0.66 -1.94
N ALA A 27 31.65 1.26 -2.15
CA ALA A 27 30.37 0.69 -1.79
C ALA A 27 30.09 -0.64 -2.51
N ALA A 28 30.42 -0.76 -3.80
CA ALA A 28 30.32 -2.02 -4.53
C ALA A 28 31.19 -3.13 -3.93
N LEU A 29 32.41 -2.80 -3.49
CA LEU A 29 33.31 -3.77 -2.82
C LEU A 29 32.81 -4.20 -1.43
N ILE A 30 32.13 -3.30 -0.70
CA ILE A 30 31.46 -3.66 0.56
C ILE A 30 30.25 -4.56 0.27
N SER A 31 29.39 -4.16 -0.68
CA SER A 31 28.22 -4.95 -1.10
C SER A 31 28.57 -6.37 -1.52
N ALA A 32 29.69 -6.55 -2.24
CA ALA A 32 30.17 -7.88 -2.66
C ALA A 32 30.56 -8.80 -1.49
N LYS A 33 30.73 -8.27 -0.28
CA LYS A 33 31.01 -9.01 0.96
C LYS A 33 29.78 -9.24 1.83
N LEU A 34 28.62 -8.67 1.45
CA LEU A 34 27.33 -8.86 2.13
C LEU A 34 26.54 -9.97 1.45
N PRO A 35 25.60 -10.61 2.16
CA PRO A 35 24.66 -11.54 1.56
C PRO A 35 23.89 -10.88 0.41
N TYR A 36 23.72 -11.61 -0.68
CA TYR A 36 23.00 -11.12 -1.84
C TYR A 36 21.52 -10.88 -1.54
N ILE A 37 21.03 -9.70 -1.94
CA ILE A 37 19.61 -9.35 -1.91
C ILE A 37 19.08 -9.38 -3.34
N SER A 38 18.07 -10.23 -3.58
CA SER A 38 17.46 -10.36 -4.90
C SER A 38 16.55 -9.16 -5.21
N THR A 39 16.86 -8.49 -6.31
CA THR A 39 16.02 -7.42 -6.91
C THR A 39 15.32 -7.87 -8.19
N LYS A 40 15.28 -9.19 -8.44
CA LYS A 40 14.60 -9.77 -9.61
C LYS A 40 13.09 -9.50 -9.52
N GLU A 41 12.46 -9.44 -10.68
CA GLU A 41 10.99 -9.36 -10.78
C GLU A 41 10.32 -10.54 -10.08
N ARG A 42 9.14 -10.28 -9.52
CA ARG A 42 8.32 -11.25 -8.79
C ARG A 42 7.03 -11.53 -9.54
N THR A 43 6.53 -12.72 -9.44
CA THR A 43 5.19 -13.06 -9.94
C THR A 43 4.17 -12.72 -8.86
N PHE A 44 3.10 -12.02 -9.20
CA PHE A 44 1.99 -11.79 -8.28
C PHE A 44 1.03 -13.01 -8.28
N PRO A 45 0.49 -13.42 -7.12
CA PRO A 45 0.75 -12.89 -5.78
C PRO A 45 2.13 -13.30 -5.25
N TYR A 46 2.78 -12.39 -4.52
CA TYR A 46 4.10 -12.61 -3.94
C TYR A 46 4.08 -12.43 -2.43
N GLN A 47 4.47 -13.46 -1.71
CA GLN A 47 4.60 -13.41 -0.26
C GLN A 47 6.00 -12.95 0.14
N VAL A 48 6.10 -11.78 0.75
CA VAL A 48 7.36 -11.20 1.22
C VAL A 48 7.86 -11.97 2.46
N PRO A 49 9.14 -12.39 2.52
CA PRO A 49 9.70 -12.99 3.73
C PRO A 49 9.60 -12.05 4.95
N LEU A 50 9.23 -12.60 6.11
CA LEU A 50 9.16 -11.85 7.38
C LEU A 50 10.58 -11.68 7.95
N ALA A 51 11.35 -10.81 7.35
CA ALA A 51 12.70 -10.48 7.78
C ALA A 51 12.96 -8.98 7.60
N ASP A 52 13.56 -8.35 8.59
CA ASP A 52 13.88 -6.94 8.50
C ASP A 52 14.80 -6.66 7.31
N MET A 53 14.51 -5.58 6.60
CA MET A 53 15.35 -5.02 5.55
C MET A 53 16.06 -3.80 6.09
N GLY A 54 17.38 -3.82 6.04
CA GLY A 54 18.20 -2.66 6.37
C GLY A 54 18.67 -1.94 5.11
N VAL A 55 18.99 -0.67 5.27
CA VAL A 55 19.61 0.16 4.24
C VAL A 55 20.92 0.73 4.77
N TRP A 56 21.91 0.86 3.89
CA TRP A 56 23.17 1.50 4.20
C TRP A 56 23.69 2.32 3.03
N SER A 57 24.54 3.30 3.34
CA SER A 57 25.21 4.15 2.34
C SER A 57 26.56 4.64 2.86
N LEU A 58 27.41 5.11 1.96
CA LEU A 58 28.60 5.86 2.30
C LEU A 58 28.34 7.35 2.10
N LEU A 59 28.59 8.16 3.13
CA LEU A 59 28.62 9.62 3.03
C LEU A 59 29.96 10.08 2.43
N ASP A 60 31.05 9.44 2.86
CA ASP A 60 32.40 9.66 2.39
C ASP A 60 33.23 8.36 2.53
N GLU A 61 34.56 8.43 2.36
CA GLU A 61 35.45 7.27 2.43
C GLU A 61 35.58 6.66 3.84
N HIS A 62 35.22 7.41 4.87
CA HIS A 62 35.38 7.02 6.28
C HIS A 62 34.06 6.88 7.02
N THR A 63 32.97 7.44 6.47
CA THR A 63 31.67 7.51 7.14
C THR A 63 30.63 6.63 6.44
N LEU A 64 30.16 5.61 7.15
CA LEU A 64 29.06 4.75 6.76
C LEU A 64 27.84 5.07 7.62
N ILE A 65 26.68 5.27 6.99
CA ILE A 65 25.38 5.37 7.64
C ILE A 65 24.55 4.13 7.34
N ALA A 66 23.80 3.67 8.33
CA ALA A 66 22.93 2.51 8.16
C ALA A 66 21.70 2.60 9.08
N SER A 67 20.58 2.05 8.60
CA SER A 67 19.39 1.78 9.40
C SER A 67 19.09 0.28 9.32
N ALA A 68 19.04 -0.38 10.48
CA ALA A 68 18.81 -1.83 10.54
C ALA A 68 17.39 -2.22 10.10
N LYS A 69 16.43 -1.29 10.19
CA LYS A 69 15.05 -1.50 9.82
C LYS A 69 14.54 -0.34 8.98
N THR A 70 13.81 -0.67 7.92
CA THR A 70 13.12 0.29 7.04
C THR A 70 11.62 0.09 7.13
N SER A 71 10.85 1.12 6.76
CA SER A 71 9.38 1.06 6.73
C SER A 71 8.84 0.14 5.63
N SER A 72 9.63 -0.13 4.59
CA SER A 72 9.29 -1.05 3.51
C SER A 72 10.09 -2.35 3.61
N PRO A 73 9.47 -3.52 3.38
CA PRO A 73 10.18 -4.80 3.33
C PRO A 73 10.98 -5.00 2.03
N PHE A 74 10.81 -4.12 1.06
CA PHE A 74 11.46 -4.22 -0.23
C PHE A 74 12.84 -3.55 -0.22
N PRO A 75 13.83 -4.10 -0.95
CA PRO A 75 15.11 -3.46 -1.13
C PRO A 75 14.93 -2.05 -1.71
N LEU A 76 15.46 -1.02 -1.02
CA LEU A 76 15.28 0.39 -1.38
C LEU A 76 13.83 0.85 -1.53
N GLY A 77 12.89 0.16 -0.89
CA GLY A 77 11.46 0.48 -0.96
C GLY A 77 10.79 0.10 -2.28
N MET A 78 11.43 -0.67 -3.15
CA MET A 78 10.92 -0.98 -4.48
C MET A 78 10.74 -2.48 -4.71
N ILE A 79 9.64 -2.83 -5.38
CA ILE A 79 9.39 -4.15 -5.94
C ILE A 79 9.06 -4.03 -7.42
N ARG A 80 9.51 -4.99 -8.21
CA ARG A 80 9.13 -5.14 -9.61
C ARG A 80 8.38 -6.44 -9.80
N PHE A 81 7.29 -6.39 -10.52
CA PHE A 81 6.52 -7.57 -10.92
C PHE A 81 6.78 -7.91 -12.38
N VAL A 82 6.67 -9.20 -12.70
CA VAL A 82 6.54 -9.64 -14.10
C VAL A 82 5.21 -9.08 -14.62
N GLU A 83 5.29 -8.14 -15.55
CA GLU A 83 4.12 -7.42 -16.05
C GLU A 83 3.30 -8.28 -17.01
N ASP A 84 1.98 -8.23 -16.85
CA ASP A 84 1.03 -8.71 -17.85
C ASP A 84 0.67 -7.53 -18.78
N HIS A 85 1.08 -7.62 -20.03
CA HIS A 85 0.85 -6.59 -21.04
C HIS A 85 -0.39 -6.84 -21.92
N GLN A 86 -1.12 -7.95 -21.68
CA GLN A 86 -2.20 -8.40 -22.56
C GLN A 86 -3.58 -8.29 -21.91
N ASN A 87 -3.70 -8.69 -20.63
CA ASN A 87 -5.00 -8.86 -20.00
C ASN A 87 -5.50 -7.62 -19.26
N PRO A 88 -4.69 -6.89 -18.45
CA PRO A 88 -5.18 -5.74 -17.74
C PRO A 88 -5.35 -4.52 -18.68
N PRO A 89 -6.46 -3.78 -18.58
CA PRO A 89 -6.73 -2.65 -19.48
C PRO A 89 -5.84 -1.42 -19.22
N SER A 90 -5.11 -1.38 -18.12
CA SER A 90 -4.14 -0.31 -17.82
C SER A 90 -3.06 -0.79 -16.86
N ARG A 91 -1.89 -0.12 -16.84
CA ARG A 91 -0.80 -0.43 -15.90
C ARG A 91 -1.09 -0.04 -14.44
N ALA A 92 -2.23 0.57 -14.15
CA ALA A 92 -2.62 0.90 -12.77
C ALA A 92 -2.74 -0.36 -11.88
N TYR A 93 -2.93 -1.54 -12.45
CA TYR A 93 -2.98 -2.81 -11.74
C TYR A 93 -1.72 -3.07 -10.88
N LEU A 94 -0.54 -2.59 -11.32
CA LEU A 94 0.72 -2.75 -10.58
C LEU A 94 0.69 -2.09 -9.20
N LYS A 95 0.01 -0.95 -9.05
CA LYS A 95 -0.18 -0.29 -7.76
C LYS A 95 -0.97 -1.18 -6.80
N LEU A 96 -2.06 -1.79 -7.29
CA LEU A 96 -2.88 -2.66 -6.45
C LEU A 96 -2.14 -3.94 -6.08
N TRP A 97 -1.36 -4.54 -6.98
CA TRP A 97 -0.50 -5.68 -6.67
C TRP A 97 0.50 -5.37 -5.56
N GLU A 98 1.18 -4.23 -5.64
CA GLU A 98 2.14 -3.80 -4.62
C GLU A 98 1.45 -3.49 -3.29
N ALA A 99 0.31 -2.78 -3.31
CA ALA A 99 -0.48 -2.47 -2.13
C ALA A 99 -0.93 -3.74 -1.39
N LEU A 100 -1.48 -4.72 -2.11
CA LEU A 100 -1.90 -6.01 -1.55
C LEU A 100 -0.71 -6.81 -1.00
N THR A 101 0.43 -6.78 -1.68
CA THR A 101 1.67 -7.43 -1.22
C THR A 101 2.17 -6.81 0.09
N LEU A 102 2.09 -5.48 0.23
CA LEU A 102 2.45 -4.78 1.47
C LEU A 102 1.47 -5.07 2.61
N LEU A 103 0.17 -5.07 2.31
CA LEU A 103 -0.87 -5.40 3.30
C LEU A 103 -0.69 -6.82 3.85
N ASP A 104 -0.45 -7.82 2.98
CA ASP A 104 -0.13 -9.19 3.40
C ASP A 104 1.08 -9.20 4.34
N PHE A 105 2.14 -8.50 3.97
CA PHE A 105 3.34 -8.43 4.80
C PHE A 105 3.07 -7.80 6.17
N TYR A 106 2.40 -6.63 6.22
CA TYR A 106 2.12 -5.95 7.48
C TYR A 106 1.22 -6.76 8.40
N THR A 107 0.22 -7.42 7.83
CA THR A 107 -0.68 -8.32 8.56
C THR A 107 0.08 -9.47 9.21
N ARG A 108 0.92 -10.16 8.45
CA ARG A 108 1.74 -11.27 8.97
C ARG A 108 2.74 -10.81 10.04
N CYS A 109 3.35 -9.64 9.88
CA CYS A 109 4.22 -9.05 10.91
C CYS A 109 3.46 -8.77 12.22
N ALA A 110 2.23 -8.26 12.14
CA ALA A 110 1.41 -8.00 13.32
C ALA A 110 1.08 -9.30 14.07
N HIS A 111 0.74 -10.37 13.35
CA HIS A 111 0.49 -11.69 13.95
C HIS A 111 1.72 -12.27 14.64
N GLU A 112 2.90 -12.24 14.02
CA GLU A 112 4.14 -12.75 14.65
C GLU A 112 4.54 -11.97 15.90
N SER A 113 4.29 -10.65 15.94
CA SER A 113 4.63 -9.83 17.08
C SER A 113 3.67 -9.94 18.27
N GLY A 114 2.56 -10.70 18.15
CA GLY A 114 1.52 -10.77 19.18
C GLY A 114 0.86 -9.42 19.45
N ALA A 115 1.13 -8.43 18.62
CA ALA A 115 0.46 -7.14 18.66
C ALA A 115 -0.96 -7.31 18.16
N GLU A 116 -1.92 -6.74 18.88
CA GLU A 116 -3.28 -6.55 18.34
C GLU A 116 -3.14 -5.95 16.95
N THR A 117 -3.83 -6.54 15.97
CA THR A 117 -3.73 -6.18 14.55
C THR A 117 -4.17 -4.75 14.31
N GLY A 118 -3.31 -3.83 14.66
CA GLY A 118 -3.38 -2.44 14.29
C GLY A 118 -2.06 -2.09 13.63
N ILE A 119 -2.10 -1.57 12.43
CA ILE A 119 -0.92 -1.01 11.77
C ILE A 119 -0.48 0.18 12.63
N THR A 120 0.37 -0.07 13.64
CA THR A 120 0.85 0.99 14.52
C THR A 120 1.86 1.87 13.78
N SER A 121 1.44 3.07 13.39
CA SER A 121 2.38 4.15 13.16
C SER A 121 2.68 4.79 14.53
N ARG A 122 3.94 4.81 14.93
CA ARG A 122 4.41 5.67 16.01
C ARG A 122 4.41 7.12 15.48
N ALA A 123 3.26 7.78 15.59
CA ALA A 123 3.19 9.23 15.61
C ALA A 123 2.82 9.60 17.03
N ASP A 124 3.79 10.15 17.77
CA ASP A 124 3.62 10.59 19.15
C ASP A 124 2.52 11.64 19.25
N ALA A 125 1.66 11.40 20.22
CA ALA A 125 0.78 12.32 20.95
C ALA A 125 0.70 13.77 20.48
N VAL A 126 -0.32 14.09 19.67
CA VAL A 126 -0.93 15.43 19.65
C VAL A 126 -2.44 15.30 19.35
N ASP A 127 -3.24 15.89 20.26
CA ASP A 127 -4.70 16.13 20.20
C ASP A 127 -5.68 14.97 20.39
N ALA A 128 -6.09 14.82 21.66
CA ALA A 128 -7.12 13.89 22.14
C ALA A 128 -8.56 14.14 21.63
N HIS A 129 -8.87 15.27 21.01
CA HIS A 129 -10.23 15.62 20.59
C HIS A 129 -10.65 15.04 19.23
N HIS A 130 -9.69 14.79 18.32
CA HIS A 130 -10.01 14.21 16.99
C HIS A 130 -10.15 12.67 17.04
N ASP A 131 -9.48 12.03 17.99
CA ASP A 131 -9.55 10.58 18.21
C ASP A 131 -10.94 10.05 18.61
N ALA A 132 -11.77 10.88 19.26
CA ALA A 132 -13.08 10.44 19.77
C ALA A 132 -14.09 10.11 18.65
N GLN A 133 -14.02 10.81 17.53
CA GLN A 133 -14.94 10.63 16.41
C GLN A 133 -14.72 9.28 15.69
N TYR A 134 -13.45 8.87 15.56
CA TYR A 134 -13.09 7.60 14.91
C TYR A 134 -13.14 6.38 15.84
N ARG A 135 -12.90 6.57 17.14
CA ARG A 135 -13.01 5.48 18.14
C ARG A 135 -14.44 4.98 18.34
N ALA A 136 -15.45 5.83 18.16
CA ALA A 136 -16.86 5.43 18.31
C ALA A 136 -17.37 4.54 17.15
N ALA A 137 -16.71 4.56 16.00
CA ALA A 137 -17.08 3.82 14.80
C ALA A 137 -16.34 2.49 14.64
N ALA A 138 -15.29 2.23 15.43
CA ALA A 138 -14.56 0.97 15.34
C ALA A 138 -15.40 -0.17 15.96
N PRO A 139 -15.86 -1.16 15.18
CA PRO A 139 -16.52 -2.32 15.74
C PRO A 139 -15.52 -3.05 16.65
N LYS A 140 -15.95 -3.47 17.85
CA LYS A 140 -15.27 -4.49 18.65
C LYS A 140 -15.40 -5.83 17.92
N ALA A 141 -14.65 -6.01 16.85
CA ALA A 141 -14.54 -7.29 16.17
C ALA A 141 -13.50 -8.14 16.89
N GLU A 142 -13.83 -9.35 17.19
CA GLU A 142 -12.86 -10.43 17.38
C GLU A 142 -11.93 -10.37 16.16
N GLN A 143 -10.65 -10.19 16.40
CA GLN A 143 -9.67 -9.73 15.44
C GLN A 143 -9.24 -10.90 14.57
N GLU A 144 -10.07 -11.23 13.59
CA GLU A 144 -9.62 -12.04 12.46
C GLU A 144 -8.64 -11.22 11.63
N CYS A 145 -7.51 -11.84 11.29
CA CYS A 145 -6.52 -11.30 10.36
C CYS A 145 -7.21 -10.69 9.14
N PRO A 146 -6.89 -9.44 8.72
CA PRO A 146 -7.47 -8.89 7.52
C PRO A 146 -7.20 -9.85 6.36
N GLN A 147 -8.26 -10.50 5.91
CA GLN A 147 -8.15 -11.48 4.83
C GLN A 147 -7.85 -10.72 3.54
N LEU A 148 -6.82 -11.18 2.84
CA LEU A 148 -6.62 -10.76 1.46
C LEU A 148 -7.89 -11.02 0.65
N ILE A 149 -8.05 -10.25 -0.42
CA ILE A 149 -9.16 -10.42 -1.35
C ILE A 149 -9.22 -11.85 -1.86
N GLN A 150 -10.36 -12.49 -1.76
CA GLN A 150 -10.60 -13.89 -2.12
C GLN A 150 -11.98 -14.09 -2.73
N ILE A 151 -12.30 -15.33 -3.11
CA ILE A 151 -13.64 -15.67 -3.65
C ILE A 151 -14.73 -15.26 -2.66
N GLY A 152 -15.70 -14.49 -3.15
CA GLY A 152 -16.83 -13.98 -2.36
C GLY A 152 -16.60 -12.64 -1.69
N THR A 153 -15.38 -12.11 -1.68
CA THR A 153 -15.09 -10.75 -1.18
C THR A 153 -15.84 -9.71 -2.01
N ARG A 154 -16.51 -8.77 -1.35
CA ARG A 154 -17.20 -7.65 -2.00
C ARG A 154 -16.34 -6.42 -2.02
N CYS A 155 -16.06 -5.91 -3.21
CA CYS A 155 -15.18 -4.78 -3.42
C CYS A 155 -15.86 -3.66 -4.19
N ILE A 156 -15.58 -2.42 -3.80
CA ILE A 156 -15.84 -1.24 -4.62
C ILE A 156 -14.52 -0.82 -5.27
N ASP A 157 -14.59 -0.51 -6.58
CA ASP A 157 -13.54 0.18 -7.32
C ASP A 157 -14.09 1.53 -7.78
N ALA A 158 -13.71 2.61 -7.08
CA ALA A 158 -14.15 3.97 -7.34
C ALA A 158 -13.14 4.69 -8.24
N GLY A 159 -13.62 5.20 -9.39
CA GLY A 159 -12.77 5.72 -10.46
C GLY A 159 -12.17 4.58 -11.28
N ALA A 160 -13.00 3.59 -11.60
CA ALA A 160 -12.57 2.30 -12.11
C ALA A 160 -12.02 2.31 -13.54
N CYS A 161 -12.46 3.24 -14.41
CA CYS A 161 -12.10 3.26 -15.83
C CYS A 161 -10.57 3.38 -16.05
N PRO A 162 -10.00 2.58 -16.95
CA PRO A 162 -10.57 1.55 -17.83
C PRO A 162 -10.71 0.15 -17.17
N GLY A 163 -10.40 -0.02 -15.87
CA GLY A 163 -10.62 -1.26 -15.13
C GLY A 163 -9.36 -1.98 -14.65
N GLY A 164 -8.23 -1.28 -14.53
CA GLY A 164 -6.98 -1.91 -14.08
C GLY A 164 -7.09 -2.52 -12.68
N TRP A 165 -7.71 -1.82 -11.73
CA TRP A 165 -7.95 -2.34 -10.39
C TRP A 165 -9.12 -3.33 -10.36
N THR A 166 -10.22 -3.04 -11.07
CA THR A 166 -11.34 -3.98 -11.26
C THR A 166 -10.86 -5.34 -11.75
N TRP A 167 -9.93 -5.36 -12.73
CA TRP A 167 -9.33 -6.59 -13.24
C TRP A 167 -8.62 -7.39 -12.14
N VAL A 168 -7.76 -6.75 -11.34
CA VAL A 168 -7.06 -7.43 -10.23
C VAL A 168 -8.05 -8.01 -9.24
N LEU A 169 -9.01 -7.21 -8.78
CA LEU A 169 -10.02 -7.64 -7.81
C LEU A 169 -10.81 -8.85 -8.33
N HIS A 170 -11.22 -8.80 -9.59
CA HIS A 170 -11.92 -9.90 -10.26
C HIS A 170 -11.06 -11.16 -10.38
N GLN A 171 -9.77 -11.04 -10.76
CA GLN A 171 -8.83 -12.18 -10.85
C GLN A 171 -8.61 -12.85 -9.48
N LEU A 172 -8.65 -12.11 -8.40
CA LEU A 172 -8.56 -12.64 -7.03
C LEU A 172 -9.87 -13.28 -6.54
N GLY A 173 -10.95 -13.22 -7.33
CA GLY A 173 -12.21 -13.88 -7.02
C GLY A 173 -13.28 -12.97 -6.42
N ALA A 174 -13.01 -11.68 -6.26
CA ALA A 174 -13.98 -10.74 -5.72
C ALA A 174 -15.21 -10.54 -6.62
N THR A 175 -16.32 -10.15 -6.00
CA THR A 175 -17.44 -9.49 -6.66
C THR A 175 -17.20 -7.98 -6.59
N VAL A 176 -17.14 -7.32 -7.74
CA VAL A 176 -16.70 -5.93 -7.84
C VAL A 176 -17.85 -5.03 -8.28
N THR A 177 -18.13 -3.99 -7.51
CA THR A 177 -18.92 -2.84 -7.97
C THR A 177 -17.96 -1.77 -8.46
N ALA A 178 -17.82 -1.67 -9.76
CA ALA A 178 -16.94 -0.71 -10.43
C ALA A 178 -17.72 0.55 -10.78
N ILE A 179 -17.27 1.71 -10.28
CA ILE A 179 -17.99 2.98 -10.42
C ILE A 179 -17.11 3.99 -11.13
N ASP A 180 -17.55 4.47 -12.29
CA ASP A 180 -16.87 5.53 -13.04
C ASP A 180 -17.87 6.26 -13.97
N ARG A 181 -17.52 7.46 -14.40
CA ARG A 181 -18.29 8.22 -15.43
C ARG A 181 -18.11 7.64 -16.83
N SER A 182 -16.99 6.97 -17.07
CA SER A 182 -16.62 6.33 -18.32
C SER A 182 -16.68 4.80 -18.19
N PRO A 183 -17.06 4.07 -19.26
CA PRO A 183 -17.18 2.61 -19.21
C PRO A 183 -15.83 1.92 -18.98
N LEU A 184 -15.87 0.73 -18.44
CA LEU A 184 -14.73 -0.18 -18.37
C LEU A 184 -14.38 -0.72 -19.77
N ALA A 185 -13.23 -1.37 -19.89
CA ALA A 185 -12.91 -2.19 -21.06
C ALA A 185 -14.01 -3.25 -21.28
N GLU A 186 -14.35 -3.51 -22.55
CA GLU A 186 -15.45 -4.41 -22.90
C GLU A 186 -15.32 -5.81 -22.31
N THR A 187 -14.11 -6.31 -22.19
CA THR A 187 -13.83 -7.62 -21.58
C THR A 187 -14.33 -7.70 -20.14
N LEU A 188 -14.15 -6.63 -19.36
CA LEU A 188 -14.61 -6.55 -17.98
C LEU A 188 -16.12 -6.34 -17.86
N MET A 189 -16.72 -5.60 -18.79
CA MET A 189 -18.17 -5.36 -18.83
C MET A 189 -18.98 -6.66 -19.02
N ARG A 190 -18.36 -7.73 -19.49
CA ARG A 190 -19.01 -9.04 -19.73
C ARG A 190 -18.87 -10.00 -18.58
N GLU A 191 -18.06 -9.65 -17.57
CA GLU A 191 -17.77 -10.55 -16.46
C GLU A 191 -18.93 -10.58 -15.42
N PRO A 192 -19.44 -11.76 -15.07
CA PRO A 192 -20.66 -11.87 -14.25
C PRO A 192 -20.48 -11.40 -12.80
N ARG A 193 -19.23 -11.32 -12.30
CA ARG A 193 -18.90 -10.82 -10.95
C ARG A 193 -18.53 -9.34 -10.95
N ILE A 194 -18.70 -8.64 -12.06
CA ILE A 194 -18.47 -7.19 -12.15
C ILE A 194 -19.80 -6.50 -12.42
N THR A 195 -20.19 -5.60 -11.54
CA THR A 195 -21.32 -4.69 -11.73
C THR A 195 -20.77 -3.31 -12.01
N PHE A 196 -21.01 -2.79 -13.21
CA PHE A 196 -20.60 -1.43 -13.57
C PHE A 196 -21.73 -0.44 -13.28
N MET A 197 -21.38 0.66 -12.59
CA MET A 197 -22.27 1.80 -12.35
C MET A 197 -21.68 3.05 -12.99
N GLN A 198 -22.36 3.58 -14.01
CA GLN A 198 -21.94 4.83 -14.66
C GLN A 198 -22.33 6.04 -13.79
N HIS A 199 -21.47 6.42 -12.88
CA HIS A 199 -21.73 7.48 -11.90
C HIS A 199 -20.45 8.12 -11.36
N ASP A 200 -20.58 9.25 -10.67
CA ASP A 200 -19.52 9.79 -9.81
C ASP A 200 -19.55 9.06 -8.46
N ALA A 201 -18.56 8.21 -8.21
CA ALA A 201 -18.48 7.40 -7.00
C ALA A 201 -18.57 8.23 -5.70
N PHE A 202 -18.09 9.47 -5.72
CA PHE A 202 -18.05 10.34 -4.56
C PHE A 202 -19.39 10.98 -4.19
N THR A 203 -20.39 10.84 -5.05
CA THR A 203 -21.74 11.35 -4.77
C THR A 203 -22.71 10.27 -4.31
N ILE A 204 -22.31 9.00 -4.39
CA ILE A 204 -23.12 7.88 -3.93
C ILE A 204 -22.91 7.69 -2.42
N PRO A 205 -23.97 7.72 -1.61
CA PRO A 205 -23.84 7.46 -0.18
C PRO A 205 -23.51 5.96 0.07
N PRO A 206 -22.65 5.65 1.05
CA PRO A 206 -22.27 4.26 1.39
C PRO A 206 -23.45 3.35 1.63
N GLU A 207 -24.54 3.86 2.22
CA GLU A 207 -25.78 3.12 2.54
C GLU A 207 -26.45 2.55 1.29
N SER A 208 -26.34 3.23 0.15
CA SER A 208 -26.89 2.76 -1.14
C SER A 208 -26.13 1.57 -1.71
N LEU A 209 -24.86 1.41 -1.32
CA LEU A 209 -23.96 0.35 -1.79
C LEU A 209 -23.91 -0.82 -0.79
N GLY A 210 -24.34 -0.57 0.45
CA GLY A 210 -24.36 -1.54 1.52
C GLY A 210 -22.97 -1.95 2.02
N LYS A 211 -22.90 -2.97 2.86
CA LYS A 211 -21.63 -3.44 3.46
C LYS A 211 -20.69 -3.97 2.39
N GLN A 212 -19.44 -3.52 2.45
CA GLN A 212 -18.35 -3.94 1.59
C GLN A 212 -17.20 -4.49 2.44
N ASP A 213 -16.41 -5.39 1.87
CA ASP A 213 -15.20 -5.88 2.52
C ASP A 213 -14.01 -4.95 2.19
N TRP A 214 -13.96 -4.42 0.97
CA TRP A 214 -12.93 -3.47 0.53
C TRP A 214 -13.53 -2.31 -0.26
N VAL A 215 -12.99 -1.13 -0.01
CA VAL A 215 -13.23 0.07 -0.81
C VAL A 215 -11.90 0.57 -1.39
N CYS A 216 -11.80 0.50 -2.71
CA CYS A 216 -10.60 0.85 -3.47
C CYS A 216 -10.84 2.09 -4.32
N SER A 217 -9.82 2.95 -4.49
CA SER A 217 -9.92 4.12 -5.37
C SER A 217 -8.57 4.54 -5.94
N ASP A 218 -8.49 4.61 -7.27
CA ASP A 218 -7.38 5.26 -8.01
C ASP A 218 -7.85 6.49 -8.79
N VAL A 219 -8.90 7.15 -8.32
CA VAL A 219 -9.53 8.30 -8.97
C VAL A 219 -8.62 9.53 -8.99
N ILE A 220 -8.74 10.34 -10.04
CA ILE A 220 -8.09 11.64 -10.12
C ILE A 220 -9.00 12.67 -9.44
N CYS A 221 -8.64 13.08 -8.22
CA CYS A 221 -9.33 14.13 -7.48
C CYS A 221 -8.37 14.86 -6.54
N TYR A 222 -8.82 16.00 -5.99
CA TYR A 222 -8.06 16.68 -4.93
C TYR A 222 -8.09 15.88 -3.63
N PRO A 223 -6.97 15.84 -2.89
CA PRO A 223 -6.85 15.07 -1.65
C PRO A 223 -7.98 15.31 -0.62
N PRO A 224 -8.44 16.57 -0.35
CA PRO A 224 -9.54 16.80 0.60
C PRO A 224 -10.85 16.12 0.18
N ARG A 225 -11.15 16.06 -1.11
CA ARG A 225 -12.36 15.40 -1.60
C ARG A 225 -12.31 13.88 -1.40
N LEU A 226 -11.14 13.27 -1.59
CA LEU A 226 -10.93 11.86 -1.30
C LEU A 226 -11.11 11.58 0.19
N LEU A 227 -10.52 12.43 1.04
CA LEU A 227 -10.61 12.28 2.49
C LEU A 227 -12.06 12.36 2.97
N GLU A 228 -12.81 13.37 2.54
CA GLU A 228 -14.25 13.53 2.87
C GLU A 228 -15.06 12.28 2.47
N TRP A 229 -14.77 11.70 1.32
CA TRP A 229 -15.44 10.48 0.88
C TRP A 229 -15.06 9.26 1.73
N VAL A 230 -13.78 9.10 2.08
CA VAL A 230 -13.30 8.04 2.98
C VAL A 230 -13.92 8.19 4.37
N GLU A 231 -13.97 9.42 4.91
CA GLU A 231 -14.58 9.70 6.22
C GLU A 231 -16.06 9.29 6.26
N ARG A 232 -16.83 9.51 5.17
CA ARG A 232 -18.22 9.05 5.07
C ARG A 232 -18.33 7.52 5.15
N TRP A 233 -17.45 6.80 4.48
CA TRP A 233 -17.39 5.34 4.57
C TRP A 233 -17.05 4.85 5.97
N LEU A 234 -16.08 5.46 6.62
CA LEU A 234 -15.67 5.12 7.99
C LEU A 234 -16.81 5.39 9.00
N VAL A 235 -17.47 6.54 8.88
CA VAL A 235 -18.62 6.90 9.75
C VAL A 235 -19.81 5.96 9.55
N SER A 236 -20.06 5.51 8.32
CA SER A 236 -21.15 4.56 8.05
C SER A 236 -20.92 3.17 8.66
N GLY A 237 -19.68 2.80 8.99
CA GLY A 237 -19.32 1.46 9.46
C GLY A 237 -19.52 0.35 8.42
N LEU A 238 -19.78 0.70 7.17
CA LEU A 238 -20.07 -0.27 6.09
C LEU A 238 -18.82 -0.81 5.41
N CYS A 239 -17.65 -0.23 5.68
CA CYS A 239 -16.34 -0.74 5.28
C CYS A 239 -15.26 -0.24 6.23
N THR A 240 -14.26 -1.09 6.49
CA THR A 240 -13.10 -0.77 7.33
C THR A 240 -11.77 -1.01 6.62
N GLN A 241 -11.79 -1.57 5.41
CA GLN A 241 -10.57 -1.88 4.65
C GLN A 241 -10.52 -1.07 3.36
N PHE A 242 -9.44 -0.34 3.18
CA PHE A 242 -9.31 0.63 2.09
C PHE A 242 -7.95 0.56 1.41
N ILE A 243 -7.96 0.78 0.09
CA ILE A 243 -6.76 1.09 -0.70
C ILE A 243 -7.09 2.31 -1.55
N CYS A 244 -6.52 3.47 -1.24
CA CYS A 244 -6.84 4.70 -1.96
C CYS A 244 -5.57 5.44 -2.40
N THR A 245 -5.54 5.92 -3.63
CA THR A 245 -4.45 6.76 -4.14
C THR A 245 -4.74 8.23 -3.87
N ILE A 246 -3.87 8.89 -3.10
CA ILE A 246 -3.90 10.33 -2.83
C ILE A 246 -3.11 11.03 -3.94
N LYS A 247 -3.78 11.64 -4.91
CA LYS A 247 -3.14 12.28 -6.07
C LYS A 247 -2.89 13.76 -5.82
N MET A 248 -1.63 14.18 -5.94
CA MET A 248 -1.26 15.58 -5.80
C MET A 248 -1.56 16.32 -7.11
N GLN A 249 -2.53 17.24 -7.06
CA GLN A 249 -2.95 18.07 -8.21
C GLN A 249 -2.14 19.38 -8.30
N GLY A 250 -0.95 19.38 -7.75
CA GLY A 250 -0.05 20.54 -7.66
C GLY A 250 0.94 20.37 -6.52
N ALA A 251 1.12 21.39 -5.68
CA ALA A 251 1.93 21.27 -4.47
C ALA A 251 1.35 20.21 -3.52
N PRO A 252 2.18 19.47 -2.77
CA PRO A 252 1.69 18.50 -1.79
C PRO A 252 0.82 19.15 -0.73
N ASP A 253 -0.36 18.58 -0.50
CA ASP A 253 -1.29 18.98 0.56
C ASP A 253 -0.94 18.21 1.86
N PHE A 254 0.05 18.72 2.58
CA PHE A 254 0.53 18.09 3.82
C PHE A 254 -0.52 18.05 4.93
N GLU A 255 -1.46 19.00 4.95
CA GLU A 255 -2.55 19.00 5.93
C GLU A 255 -3.47 17.79 5.72
N THR A 256 -3.97 17.60 4.51
CA THR A 256 -4.81 16.45 4.18
C THR A 256 -4.05 15.12 4.32
N ILE A 257 -2.78 15.06 3.91
CA ILE A 257 -1.94 13.87 4.11
C ILE A 257 -1.83 13.53 5.60
N THR A 258 -1.63 14.53 6.45
CA THR A 258 -1.55 14.33 7.91
C THR A 258 -2.87 13.81 8.48
N ARG A 259 -4.01 14.30 7.99
CA ARG A 259 -5.34 13.80 8.39
C ARG A 259 -5.51 12.32 8.01
N PHE A 260 -5.14 11.92 6.80
CA PHE A 260 -5.13 10.50 6.41
C PHE A 260 -4.24 9.65 7.33
N ALA A 261 -3.03 10.15 7.66
CA ALA A 261 -2.09 9.44 8.53
C ALA A 261 -2.59 9.28 9.97
N ARG A 262 -3.52 10.12 10.42
CA ARG A 262 -4.15 10.05 11.76
C ARG A 262 -5.31 9.07 11.84
N ILE A 263 -5.81 8.56 10.73
CA ILE A 263 -6.84 7.52 10.74
C ILE A 263 -6.22 6.26 11.37
N PRO A 264 -6.82 5.72 12.45
CA PRO A 264 -6.27 4.55 13.14
C PRO A 264 -6.08 3.36 12.19
N HIS A 265 -5.05 2.56 12.46
CA HIS A 265 -4.73 1.34 11.70
C HIS A 265 -4.39 1.57 10.23
N SER A 266 -4.03 2.79 9.84
CA SER A 266 -3.69 3.11 8.46
C SER A 266 -2.20 3.34 8.24
N LYS A 267 -1.78 3.27 6.97
CA LYS A 267 -0.44 3.62 6.51
C LYS A 267 -0.52 4.43 5.23
N ILE A 268 0.42 5.36 5.07
CA ILE A 268 0.67 6.05 3.81
C ILE A 268 2.00 5.56 3.26
N VAL A 269 2.00 5.10 2.02
CA VAL A 269 3.17 4.56 1.33
C VAL A 269 3.33 5.21 -0.04
N HIS A 270 4.56 5.28 -0.52
CA HIS A 270 4.84 5.59 -1.92
C HIS A 270 5.19 4.29 -2.64
N LEU A 271 4.31 3.84 -3.52
CA LEU A 271 4.50 2.61 -4.29
C LEU A 271 5.45 2.84 -5.47
N THR A 272 6.09 1.76 -5.93
CA THR A 272 7.00 1.79 -7.09
C THR A 272 6.33 2.36 -8.35
N ALA A 273 5.04 2.05 -8.54
CA ALA A 273 4.26 2.51 -9.69
C ALA A 273 3.58 3.88 -9.46
N ASN A 274 3.70 4.48 -8.28
CA ASN A 274 3.23 5.84 -8.04
C ASN A 274 4.12 6.86 -8.74
N LYS A 275 3.50 7.95 -9.19
CA LYS A 275 4.22 9.11 -9.76
C LYS A 275 4.19 10.25 -8.76
N HIS A 276 3.29 11.23 -8.97
CA HIS A 276 3.08 12.35 -8.07
C HIS A 276 1.86 12.09 -7.16
N GLU A 277 1.94 11.00 -6.43
CA GLU A 277 0.83 10.47 -5.63
C GLU A 277 1.34 9.57 -4.50
N LEU A 278 0.55 9.39 -3.47
CA LEU A 278 0.76 8.45 -2.38
C LEU A 278 -0.37 7.43 -2.37
N THR A 279 -0.17 6.29 -1.72
CA THR A 279 -1.23 5.30 -1.50
C THR A 279 -1.49 5.17 -0.02
N TRP A 280 -2.76 5.34 0.36
CA TRP A 280 -3.26 5.15 1.71
C TRP A 280 -3.89 3.76 1.82
N LEU A 281 -3.48 3.03 2.86
CA LEU A 281 -3.89 1.66 3.20
C LEU A 281 -4.52 1.68 4.60
N CYS A 282 -5.68 1.06 4.76
CA CYS A 282 -6.35 0.92 6.04
C CYS A 282 -7.01 -0.45 6.16
#